data_b646d21b758c9a708c827cb1dad5377b
#
_entry.id   b646d21b758c9a708c827cb1dad5377b
#
_cell.length_a   1.000
_cell.length_b   1.000
_cell.length_c   1.000
_cell.angle_alpha   90.00
_cell.angle_beta   90.00
_cell.angle_gamma   90.00
#
_symmetry.space_group_name_H-M   'P 1'
#
loop_
_entity.id
_entity.type
_entity.pdbx_description
1 polymer ?
#
loop_
_entity_poly.entity_id
_entity_poly.type
_entity_poly.pdbx_seq_one_letter_code
_entity_poly.pdbx_strand_id
1 'polypeptide(L)'
;MSYQENSQAYFGGEGLVSTLGDYSNFCKMLLNGGTYNGKKIISQNSINLMTKKYSDSYPSEEYADTRKLGFYYGFSLFVLDNPEIDGTGSSKGIFGWSGYHNTHFWIDPEKNLFAIFLSRSRQSVSNIDTQKEFRRAVYKAFK
;
A
#
# COMPACT_ATOMS: atom_id res chain seq x y z
N MET A 1 20.19 1.27 7.49
CA MET A 1 20.04 1.05 8.94
C MET A 1 20.26 -0.42 9.21
N SER A 2 21.10 -0.74 10.18
CA SER A 2 21.17 -2.08 10.75
C SER A 2 20.32 -2.07 12.01
N TYR A 3 19.28 -2.91 12.06
CA TYR A 3 18.54 -3.12 13.28
C TYR A 3 19.47 -3.84 14.25
N GLN A 4 19.85 -3.17 15.31
CA GLN A 4 20.68 -3.78 16.36
C GLN A 4 19.76 -4.39 17.43
N GLU A 5 20.09 -5.58 17.84
CA GLU A 5 19.49 -6.22 19.00
C GLU A 5 19.66 -5.27 20.21
N ASN A 6 18.60 -5.05 20.98
CA ASN A 6 18.53 -4.10 22.09
C ASN A 6 18.53 -2.59 21.72
N SER A 7 18.18 -2.23 20.51
CA SER A 7 17.90 -0.82 20.19
C SER A 7 16.76 -0.29 21.06
N GLN A 8 16.99 0.85 21.71
CA GLN A 8 15.97 1.54 22.51
C GLN A 8 15.25 2.65 21.76
N ALA A 9 15.49 2.76 20.45
CA ALA A 9 14.82 3.73 19.60
C ALA A 9 13.53 3.09 19.04
N TYR A 10 12.39 3.63 19.43
CA TYR A 10 11.06 3.19 18.97
C TYR A 10 10.51 4.22 18.00
N PHE A 11 10.66 3.97 16.69
CA PHE A 11 10.17 4.86 15.64
C PHE A 11 8.81 4.39 15.15
N GLY A 12 7.80 5.25 15.24
CA GLY A 12 6.44 4.92 14.80
C GLY A 12 6.31 4.66 13.29
N GLY A 13 7.25 5.14 12.48
CA GLY A 13 7.24 5.00 11.02
C GLY A 13 8.15 3.90 10.47
N GLU A 14 8.97 3.25 11.32
CA GLU A 14 9.91 2.23 10.87
C GLU A 14 10.24 1.23 11.98
N GLY A 15 10.95 0.15 11.62
CA GLY A 15 11.42 -0.85 12.60
C GLY A 15 10.55 -2.10 12.68
N LEU A 16 9.38 -2.11 12.06
CA LEU A 16 8.56 -3.31 12.01
C LEU A 16 9.16 -4.31 11.00
N VAL A 17 9.43 -5.52 11.48
CA VAL A 17 9.83 -6.67 10.65
C VAL A 17 8.67 -7.66 10.63
N SER A 18 8.30 -8.14 9.46
CA SER A 18 7.19 -9.08 9.28
C SER A 18 7.51 -10.14 8.23
N THR A 19 6.67 -11.16 8.16
CA THR A 19 6.70 -12.19 7.12
C THR A 19 5.59 -11.96 6.10
N LEU A 20 5.68 -12.60 4.93
CA LEU A 20 4.60 -12.56 3.94
C LEU A 20 3.28 -13.09 4.52
N GLY A 21 3.35 -14.17 5.32
CA GLY A 21 2.18 -14.77 5.96
C GLY A 21 1.49 -13.82 6.94
N ASP A 22 2.26 -13.22 7.84
CA ASP A 22 1.70 -12.30 8.84
C ASP A 22 1.15 -11.02 8.20
N TYR A 23 1.87 -10.47 7.23
CA TYR A 23 1.39 -9.29 6.53
C TYR A 23 0.16 -9.57 5.67
N SER A 24 0.04 -10.80 5.14
CA SER A 24 -1.20 -11.25 4.46
C SER A 24 -2.40 -11.26 5.41
N ASN A 25 -2.21 -11.62 6.68
CA ASN A 25 -3.28 -11.58 7.67
C ASN A 25 -3.76 -10.14 7.93
N PHE A 26 -2.84 -9.18 7.99
CA PHE A 26 -3.16 -7.76 8.06
C PHE A 26 -3.94 -7.29 6.82
N CYS A 27 -3.50 -7.65 5.61
CA CYS A 27 -4.21 -7.33 4.38
C CYS A 27 -5.63 -7.95 4.33
N LYS A 28 -5.77 -9.21 4.74
CA LYS A 28 -7.08 -9.87 4.86
C LYS A 28 -8.01 -9.14 5.83
N MET A 29 -7.49 -8.71 6.97
CA MET A 29 -8.23 -7.93 7.95
C MET A 29 -8.77 -6.63 7.34
N LEU A 30 -7.93 -5.89 6.63
CA LEU A 30 -8.33 -4.64 5.96
C LEU A 30 -9.37 -4.90 4.86
N LEU A 31 -9.16 -5.92 4.02
CA LEU A 31 -10.05 -6.29 2.94
C LEU A 31 -11.43 -6.72 3.47
N ASN A 32 -11.47 -7.39 4.63
CA ASN A 32 -12.69 -7.85 5.30
C ASN A 32 -13.31 -6.79 6.24
N GLY A 33 -13.11 -5.51 5.97
CA GLY A 33 -13.76 -4.43 6.72
C GLY A 33 -13.32 -4.32 8.18
N GLY A 34 -12.08 -4.74 8.48
CA GLY A 34 -11.49 -4.68 9.82
C GLY A 34 -11.69 -5.95 10.65
N THR A 35 -12.14 -7.05 10.03
CA THR A 35 -12.40 -8.32 10.71
C THR A 35 -11.40 -9.40 10.25
N TYR A 36 -10.86 -10.16 11.18
CA TYR A 36 -9.99 -11.28 10.93
C TYR A 36 -10.36 -12.48 11.79
N ASN A 37 -10.53 -13.67 11.19
CA ASN A 37 -10.95 -14.92 11.86
C ASN A 37 -12.17 -14.73 12.77
N GLY A 38 -13.18 -14.00 12.28
CA GLY A 38 -14.42 -13.72 13.02
C GLY A 38 -14.28 -12.68 14.14
N LYS A 39 -13.08 -12.15 14.40
CA LYS A 39 -12.84 -11.12 15.40
C LYS A 39 -12.72 -9.74 14.75
N LYS A 40 -13.46 -8.78 15.26
CA LYS A 40 -13.35 -7.37 14.86
C LYS A 40 -12.08 -6.78 15.48
N ILE A 41 -11.12 -6.38 14.65
CA ILE A 41 -9.86 -5.76 15.04
C ILE A 41 -9.99 -4.23 15.02
N ILE A 42 -10.52 -3.70 13.91
CA ILE A 42 -10.88 -2.28 13.77
C ILE A 42 -12.29 -2.19 13.15
N SER A 43 -12.90 -1.01 13.19
CA SER A 43 -14.21 -0.84 12.57
C SER A 43 -14.11 -0.53 11.08
N GLN A 44 -15.14 -0.86 10.31
CA GLN A 44 -15.25 -0.40 8.91
C GLN A 44 -15.16 1.13 8.84
N ASN A 45 -15.77 1.84 9.83
CA ASN A 45 -15.69 3.29 9.90
C ASN A 45 -14.24 3.79 10.08
N SER A 46 -13.42 3.07 10.85
CA SER A 46 -11.98 3.39 10.97
C SER A 46 -11.27 3.25 9.62
N ILE A 47 -11.55 2.19 8.85
CA ILE A 47 -11.00 2.02 7.50
C ILE A 47 -11.46 3.16 6.59
N ASN A 48 -12.75 3.52 6.64
CA ASN A 48 -13.30 4.63 5.86
C ASN A 48 -12.60 5.97 6.19
N LEU A 49 -12.30 6.19 7.47
CA LEU A 49 -11.54 7.37 7.90
C LEU A 49 -10.07 7.30 7.41
N MET A 50 -9.43 6.13 7.49
CA MET A 50 -8.06 5.95 7.01
C MET A 50 -7.93 6.19 5.50
N THR A 51 -8.96 5.86 4.73
CA THR A 51 -8.97 6.01 3.27
C THR A 51 -9.65 7.28 2.77
N LYS A 52 -10.13 8.14 3.68
CA LYS A 52 -10.72 9.44 3.31
C LYS A 52 -9.65 10.36 2.71
N LYS A 53 -10.06 11.19 1.74
CA LYS A 53 -9.20 12.17 1.07
C LYS A 53 -8.86 13.33 2.02
N TYR A 54 -7.59 13.43 2.39
CA TYR A 54 -7.05 14.50 3.23
C TYR A 54 -6.03 15.38 2.50
N SER A 55 -5.59 14.98 1.32
CA SER A 55 -4.74 15.78 0.44
C SER A 55 -5.32 15.81 -0.98
N ASP A 56 -4.84 16.72 -1.81
CA ASP A 56 -5.12 16.63 -3.23
C ASP A 56 -4.40 15.44 -3.87
N SER A 57 -4.96 14.95 -4.97
CA SER A 57 -4.32 13.91 -5.76
C SER A 57 -3.13 14.50 -6.51
N TYR A 58 -2.06 13.74 -6.65
CA TYR A 58 -0.88 14.16 -7.39
C TYR A 58 -1.21 14.15 -8.90
N PRO A 59 -1.19 15.33 -9.56
CA PRO A 59 -1.68 15.44 -10.93
C PRO A 59 -0.62 15.15 -11.98
N SER A 60 0.67 15.30 -11.65
CA SER A 60 1.77 15.20 -12.61
C SER A 60 3.07 14.77 -11.96
N GLU A 61 4.04 14.36 -12.78
CA GLU A 61 5.38 13.94 -12.34
C GLU A 61 6.22 15.08 -11.75
N GLU A 62 5.88 16.33 -12.04
CA GLU A 62 6.60 17.50 -11.54
C GLU A 62 6.53 17.62 -10.00
N TYR A 63 5.43 17.17 -9.41
CA TYR A 63 5.15 17.33 -7.97
C TYR A 63 5.10 16.00 -7.22
N ALA A 64 5.24 14.88 -7.89
CA ALA A 64 5.15 13.58 -7.27
C ALA A 64 6.03 12.56 -7.99
N ASP A 65 6.58 11.70 -7.19
CA ASP A 65 7.12 10.44 -7.63
C ASP A 65 6.06 9.65 -8.45
N THR A 66 6.46 9.09 -9.59
CA THR A 66 5.58 8.39 -10.54
C THR A 66 4.72 7.30 -9.92
N ARG A 67 5.12 6.74 -8.76
CA ARG A 67 4.34 5.76 -7.98
C ARG A 67 3.04 6.32 -7.44
N LYS A 68 2.94 7.64 -7.29
CA LYS A 68 1.89 8.34 -6.58
C LYS A 68 0.95 9.11 -7.51
N LEU A 69 1.22 9.07 -8.81
CA LEU A 69 0.36 9.73 -9.79
C LEU A 69 -1.07 9.19 -9.71
N GLY A 70 -2.02 10.08 -9.56
CA GLY A 70 -3.43 9.73 -9.39
C GLY A 70 -3.83 9.33 -7.96
N PHE A 71 -2.88 9.31 -7.01
CA PHE A 71 -3.14 8.98 -5.61
C PHE A 71 -3.24 10.24 -4.74
N TYR A 72 -4.00 10.15 -3.67
CA TYR A 72 -3.99 11.09 -2.55
C TYR A 72 -3.57 10.38 -1.25
N TYR A 73 -3.35 11.15 -0.20
CA TYR A 73 -3.09 10.62 1.13
C TYR A 73 -4.37 10.54 1.98
N GLY A 74 -4.61 9.35 2.54
CA GLY A 74 -5.43 9.12 3.70
C GLY A 74 -4.59 9.16 4.99
N PHE A 75 -5.03 8.49 6.05
CA PHE A 75 -4.21 8.31 7.24
C PHE A 75 -3.21 7.17 7.03
N SER A 76 -1.93 7.53 6.85
CA SER A 76 -0.83 6.60 6.62
C SER A 76 -1.02 5.63 5.44
N LEU A 77 -1.85 5.99 4.47
CA LEU A 77 -2.13 5.19 3.28
C LEU A 77 -2.16 6.07 2.03
N PHE A 78 -1.73 5.53 0.90
CA PHE A 78 -2.10 6.05 -0.42
C PHE A 78 -3.47 5.52 -0.80
N VAL A 79 -4.26 6.34 -1.49
CA VAL A 79 -5.55 5.93 -2.04
C VAL A 79 -5.63 6.40 -3.49
N LEU A 80 -5.97 5.51 -4.41
CA LEU A 80 -6.06 5.83 -5.83
C LEU A 80 -7.37 6.56 -6.15
N ASP A 81 -7.26 7.79 -6.60
CA ASP A 81 -8.39 8.61 -7.05
C ASP A 81 -8.60 8.54 -8.57
N ASN A 82 -7.49 8.54 -9.33
CA ASN A 82 -7.52 8.55 -10.78
C ASN A 82 -6.76 7.35 -11.39
N PRO A 83 -7.47 6.23 -11.66
CA PRO A 83 -6.88 5.03 -12.27
C PRO A 83 -6.29 5.25 -13.67
N GLU A 84 -6.80 6.22 -14.44
CA GLU A 84 -6.30 6.50 -15.78
C GLU A 84 -4.89 7.08 -15.76
N ILE A 85 -4.60 7.96 -14.79
CA ILE A 85 -3.26 8.51 -14.58
C ILE A 85 -2.31 7.43 -14.05
N ASP A 86 -2.76 6.57 -13.13
CA ASP A 86 -1.95 5.43 -12.65
C ASP A 86 -1.62 4.46 -13.78
N GLY A 87 -2.57 4.15 -14.65
CA GLY A 87 -2.36 3.34 -15.87
C GLY A 87 -1.97 1.89 -15.61
N THR A 88 -2.27 1.33 -14.44
CA THR A 88 -1.96 -0.05 -14.09
C THR A 88 -3.12 -1.02 -14.25
N GLY A 89 -4.33 -0.52 -14.48
CA GLY A 89 -5.57 -1.30 -14.49
C GLY A 89 -6.16 -1.50 -13.09
N SER A 90 -5.64 -0.80 -12.10
CA SER A 90 -6.17 -0.78 -10.73
C SER A 90 -7.55 -0.16 -10.65
N SER A 91 -8.35 -0.62 -9.69
CA SER A 91 -9.65 -0.01 -9.39
C SER A 91 -9.48 1.34 -8.68
N LYS A 92 -10.43 2.27 -8.86
CA LYS A 92 -10.51 3.46 -8.04
C LYS A 92 -10.71 3.06 -6.57
N GLY A 93 -9.99 3.74 -5.67
CA GLY A 93 -10.11 3.48 -4.24
C GLY A 93 -9.22 2.36 -3.72
N ILE A 94 -8.35 1.77 -4.53
CA ILE A 94 -7.30 0.91 -3.96
C ILE A 94 -6.47 1.72 -2.97
N PHE A 95 -6.04 1.08 -1.90
CA PHE A 95 -5.24 1.74 -0.87
C PHE A 95 -4.12 0.83 -0.36
N GLY A 96 -3.03 1.43 0.09
CA GLY A 96 -1.86 0.70 0.54
C GLY A 96 -0.71 1.58 0.95
N TRP A 97 0.47 1.01 1.05
CA TRP A 97 1.69 1.73 1.39
C TRP A 97 2.94 1.07 0.81
N SER A 98 4.05 1.77 0.91
CA SER A 98 5.37 1.29 0.50
C SER A 98 6.39 1.50 1.59
N GLY A 99 7.33 0.57 1.72
CA GLY A 99 8.42 0.65 2.68
C GLY A 99 9.75 1.08 2.05
N TYR A 100 10.68 1.49 2.90
CA TYR A 100 12.01 1.98 2.51
C TYR A 100 12.84 0.96 1.70
N HIS A 101 12.62 -0.34 1.92
CA HIS A 101 13.30 -1.41 1.18
C HIS A 101 12.54 -1.86 -0.07
N ASN A 102 11.70 -0.99 -0.63
CA ASN A 102 10.86 -1.27 -1.78
C ASN A 102 9.84 -2.39 -1.52
N THR A 103 9.42 -2.57 -0.27
CA THR A 103 8.24 -3.37 0.04
C THR A 103 7.01 -2.58 -0.36
N HIS A 104 5.97 -3.27 -0.81
CA HIS A 104 4.75 -2.63 -1.26
C HIS A 104 3.56 -3.53 -1.02
N PHE A 105 2.42 -2.95 -0.65
CA PHE A 105 1.14 -3.65 -0.61
C PHE A 105 0.01 -2.73 -1.03
N TRP A 106 -1.05 -3.33 -1.53
CA TRP A 106 -2.33 -2.63 -1.71
C TRP A 106 -3.50 -3.57 -1.51
N ILE A 107 -4.62 -2.96 -1.18
CA ILE A 107 -5.94 -3.59 -1.03
C ILE A 107 -6.82 -3.03 -2.14
N ASP A 108 -7.52 -3.90 -2.84
CA ASP A 108 -8.56 -3.56 -3.83
C ASP A 108 -9.90 -4.12 -3.36
N PRO A 109 -10.73 -3.33 -2.68
CA PRO A 109 -12.03 -3.79 -2.21
C PRO A 109 -13.00 -4.12 -3.35
N GLU A 110 -12.89 -3.43 -4.49
CA GLU A 110 -13.78 -3.64 -5.65
C GLU A 110 -13.57 -5.03 -6.26
N LYS A 111 -12.32 -5.47 -6.36
CA LYS A 111 -11.96 -6.78 -6.93
C LYS A 111 -11.81 -7.87 -5.86
N ASN A 112 -12.07 -7.54 -4.60
CA ASN A 112 -11.84 -8.44 -3.46
C ASN A 112 -10.44 -9.06 -3.47
N LEU A 113 -9.44 -8.23 -3.64
CA LEU A 113 -8.06 -8.63 -3.87
C LEU A 113 -7.12 -7.79 -3.00
N PHE A 114 -6.03 -8.38 -2.56
CA PHE A 114 -4.85 -7.66 -2.10
C PHE A 114 -3.60 -8.26 -2.74
N ALA A 115 -2.54 -7.47 -2.80
CA ALA A 115 -1.25 -7.96 -3.22
C ALA A 115 -0.14 -7.39 -2.35
N ILE A 116 0.92 -8.18 -2.19
CA ILE A 116 2.09 -7.84 -1.38
C ILE A 116 3.34 -8.12 -2.20
N PHE A 117 4.23 -7.15 -2.23
CA PHE A 117 5.55 -7.28 -2.81
C PHE A 117 6.59 -7.05 -1.72
N LEU A 118 7.40 -8.08 -1.44
CA LEU A 118 8.50 -7.99 -0.49
C LEU A 118 9.82 -7.98 -1.23
N SER A 119 10.64 -7.00 -0.92
CA SER A 119 12.01 -6.93 -1.42
C SER A 119 12.94 -6.37 -0.35
N ARG A 120 14.24 -6.50 -0.58
CA ARG A 120 15.28 -5.84 0.21
C ARG A 120 16.15 -5.00 -0.72
N SER A 121 15.53 -4.28 -1.63
CA SER A 121 16.23 -3.39 -2.53
C SER A 121 16.26 -1.98 -1.95
N ARG A 122 17.44 -1.41 -1.84
CA ARG A 122 17.63 0.02 -1.58
C ARG A 122 18.07 0.65 -2.88
N GLN A 123 17.42 1.74 -3.25
CA GLN A 123 17.86 2.62 -4.33
C GLN A 123 17.94 2.02 -5.72
N SER A 124 17.03 2.43 -6.54
CA SER A 124 17.28 2.87 -7.91
C SER A 124 16.00 3.50 -8.44
N VAL A 125 16.09 4.34 -9.41
CA VAL A 125 14.97 4.84 -10.23
C VAL A 125 14.12 3.66 -10.72
N SER A 126 14.72 2.50 -10.96
CA SER A 126 14.06 1.24 -11.32
C SER A 126 13.09 0.68 -10.28
N ASN A 127 13.19 1.08 -8.99
CA ASN A 127 12.27 0.59 -7.96
C ASN A 127 10.86 1.16 -8.09
N ILE A 128 10.75 2.34 -8.66
CA ILE A 128 9.47 3.01 -8.92
C ILE A 128 8.68 2.21 -9.95
N ASP A 129 9.36 1.87 -11.04
CA ASP A 129 8.76 1.09 -12.12
C ASP A 129 8.40 -0.32 -11.66
N THR A 130 9.21 -0.94 -10.80
CA THR A 130 8.96 -2.29 -10.28
C THR A 130 7.61 -2.40 -9.56
N GLN A 131 7.25 -1.44 -8.71
CA GLN A 131 5.95 -1.46 -8.02
C GLN A 131 4.78 -1.29 -8.99
N LYS A 132 4.94 -0.39 -9.95
CA LYS A 132 3.93 -0.12 -10.98
C LYS A 132 3.77 -1.30 -11.94
N GLU A 133 4.88 -1.89 -12.38
CA GLU A 133 4.87 -3.10 -13.22
C GLU A 133 4.30 -4.30 -12.47
N PHE A 134 4.60 -4.45 -11.19
CA PHE A 134 4.00 -5.51 -10.38
C PHE A 134 2.47 -5.35 -10.29
N ARG A 135 1.97 -4.12 -10.08
CA ARG A 135 0.52 -3.87 -10.13
C ARG A 135 -0.08 -4.25 -11.49
N ARG A 136 0.54 -3.82 -12.60
CA ARG A 136 0.10 -4.18 -13.96
C ARG A 136 0.04 -5.69 -14.16
N ALA A 137 1.08 -6.41 -13.73
CA ALA A 137 1.12 -7.86 -13.85
C ALA A 137 0.00 -8.54 -13.08
N VAL A 138 -0.27 -8.10 -11.84
CA VAL A 138 -1.37 -8.62 -11.03
C VAL A 138 -2.71 -8.38 -11.73
N TYR A 139 -3.03 -7.15 -12.12
CA TYR A 139 -4.32 -6.86 -12.76
C TYR A 139 -4.48 -7.50 -14.15
N LYS A 140 -3.38 -7.74 -14.85
CA LYS A 140 -3.40 -8.50 -16.10
C LYS A 140 -3.76 -9.97 -15.90
N ALA A 141 -3.34 -10.54 -14.78
CA ALA A 141 -3.61 -11.95 -14.45
C ALA A 141 -5.06 -12.20 -14.00
N PHE A 142 -5.78 -11.16 -13.58
CA PHE A 142 -7.17 -11.22 -13.09
C PHE A 142 -8.20 -10.74 -14.12
N LYS A 143 -7.83 -10.64 -15.38
CA LYS A 143 -8.74 -10.32 -16.50
C LYS A 143 -9.45 -11.57 -17.01
#